data_59418da971260e9039bfc0f9efd61480
#
_entry.id   59418da971260e9039bfc0f9efd61480
#
_cell.length_a   1.000
_cell.length_b   1.000
_cell.length_c   1.000
_cell.angle_alpha   90.00
_cell.angle_beta   90.00
_cell.angle_gamma   90.00
#
_symmetry.space_group_name_H-M   'P 1'
#
loop_
_entity.id
_entity.type
_entity.pdbx_description
1 polymer ?
#
loop_
_entity_poly.entity_id
_entity_poly.type
_entity_poly.pdbx_seq_one_letter_code
_entity_poly.pdbx_strand_id
1 'polypeptide(L)'
;MEITFVNPGADYMIQRMIENDLLAEINYDHIPNLKYIGDNYMKMTRQFDPENKYSVPYLWGTVGILYNTKLLDELGVPAPTKWADLWDERLSGEILMQDSVRDAFMVALKKDGFSANSTDETELQQAKQDLIDQKPLIQAYVIDQVRDKMIGGEAALGVIYSGEAIFTQRENPDLEYVIPKEGTNVWIDSWVIPKNAPNKENAEKFIDFMCRGDVALKNFEYITYSTPNDAARDLIEDEDLKNSKIAFPDLSQYSGLETYTYLGEDGDSLYNDMWKEVKSN
;
A
#
# COMPACT_ATOMS: atom_id res chain seq x y z
N MET A 1 24.46 -0.41 -17.00
CA MET A 1 23.32 0.51 -17.22
C MET A 1 23.26 1.40 -15.99
N GLU A 2 23.42 2.69 -16.16
CA GLU A 2 23.40 3.62 -15.03
C GLU A 2 21.95 3.96 -14.67
N ILE A 3 21.60 3.88 -13.37
CA ILE A 3 20.26 4.20 -12.88
C ILE A 3 20.11 5.73 -12.90
N THR A 4 19.07 6.23 -13.57
CA THR A 4 18.83 7.68 -13.71
C THR A 4 17.58 8.15 -12.95
N PHE A 5 16.68 7.24 -12.62
CA PHE A 5 15.49 7.46 -11.76
C PHE A 5 15.12 6.14 -11.10
N VAL A 6 14.37 6.19 -10.02
CA VAL A 6 13.85 5.03 -9.29
C VAL A 6 12.44 5.29 -8.77
N ASN A 7 11.69 4.22 -8.57
CA ASN A 7 10.53 4.20 -7.69
C ASN A 7 10.90 3.29 -6.51
N PRO A 8 11.15 3.83 -5.31
CA PRO A 8 11.59 3.03 -4.18
C PRO A 8 10.47 2.18 -3.53
N GLY A 9 9.24 2.30 -4.02
CA GLY A 9 8.11 1.45 -3.62
C GLY A 9 7.63 1.63 -2.18
N ALA A 10 8.08 2.68 -1.47
CA ALA A 10 7.61 2.95 -0.12
C ALA A 10 7.89 4.40 0.28
N ASP A 11 6.90 5.05 0.86
CA ASP A 11 6.90 6.46 1.28
C ASP A 11 8.05 6.76 2.25
N TYR A 12 8.19 5.95 3.30
CA TYR A 12 9.25 6.10 4.31
C TYR A 12 10.66 5.91 3.74
N MET A 13 10.82 5.17 2.65
CA MET A 13 12.10 5.03 1.98
C MET A 13 12.50 6.34 1.29
N ILE A 14 11.55 7.06 0.70
CA ILE A 14 11.80 8.38 0.10
C ILE A 14 12.25 9.36 1.19
N GLN A 15 11.55 9.40 2.33
CA GLN A 15 11.94 10.21 3.48
C GLN A 15 13.38 9.89 3.93
N ARG A 16 13.68 8.60 4.12
CA ARG A 16 15.03 8.14 4.48
C ARG A 16 16.09 8.57 3.45
N MET A 17 15.76 8.50 2.16
CA MET A 17 16.68 8.94 1.10
C MET A 17 16.91 10.45 1.12
N ILE A 18 15.89 11.26 1.43
CA ILE A 18 16.01 12.71 1.60
C ILE A 18 16.91 13.04 2.80
N GLU A 19 16.65 12.44 3.96
CA GLU A 19 17.43 12.66 5.18
C GLU A 19 18.91 12.28 5.03
N ASN A 20 19.22 11.31 4.16
CA ASN A 20 20.59 10.89 3.85
C ASN A 20 21.19 11.59 2.64
N ASP A 21 20.55 12.63 2.10
CA ASP A 21 21.03 13.43 0.97
C ASP A 21 21.33 12.57 -0.28
N LEU A 22 20.48 11.60 -0.55
CA LEU A 22 20.62 10.64 -1.66
C LEU A 22 19.85 11.03 -2.93
N LEU A 23 19.00 12.06 -2.85
CA LEU A 23 18.14 12.48 -3.95
C LEU A 23 18.57 13.84 -4.54
N ALA A 24 18.32 14.01 -5.84
CA ALA A 24 18.42 15.28 -6.54
C ALA A 24 17.08 16.01 -6.50
N GLU A 25 17.10 17.32 -6.26
CA GLU A 25 15.90 18.15 -6.43
C GLU A 25 15.43 18.10 -7.89
N ILE A 26 14.13 17.96 -8.10
CA ILE A 26 13.49 17.87 -9.41
C ILE A 26 13.31 19.29 -9.97
N ASN A 27 13.65 19.50 -11.24
CA ASN A 27 13.30 20.72 -11.96
C ASN A 27 11.91 20.55 -12.59
N TYR A 28 10.90 21.09 -11.97
CA TYR A 28 9.51 20.96 -12.41
C TYR A 28 9.21 21.69 -13.72
N ASP A 29 10.07 22.61 -14.17
CA ASP A 29 9.96 23.22 -15.51
C ASP A 29 10.12 22.18 -16.63
N HIS A 30 10.77 21.05 -16.33
CA HIS A 30 10.91 19.92 -17.25
C HIS A 30 9.75 18.93 -17.20
N ILE A 31 8.77 19.15 -16.29
CA ILE A 31 7.62 18.25 -16.07
C ILE A 31 6.28 19.03 -16.23
N PRO A 32 5.99 19.58 -17.40
CA PRO A 32 4.77 20.36 -17.63
C PRO A 32 3.47 19.55 -17.46
N ASN A 33 3.53 18.21 -17.56
CA ASN A 33 2.40 17.33 -17.34
C ASN A 33 2.10 17.06 -15.84
N LEU A 34 2.96 17.54 -14.92
CA LEU A 34 2.69 17.47 -13.47
C LEU A 34 1.33 18.08 -13.10
N LYS A 35 0.85 19.04 -13.87
CA LYS A 35 -0.48 19.67 -13.72
C LYS A 35 -1.66 18.69 -13.74
N TYR A 36 -1.46 17.46 -14.23
CA TYR A 36 -2.46 16.41 -14.26
C TYR A 36 -2.47 15.55 -12.99
N ILE A 37 -1.44 15.67 -12.15
CA ILE A 37 -1.44 15.01 -10.83
C ILE A 37 -2.34 15.81 -9.90
N GLY A 38 -3.31 15.14 -9.30
CA GLY A 38 -4.30 15.78 -8.43
C GLY A 38 -3.66 16.39 -7.17
N ASP A 39 -4.13 17.57 -6.79
CA ASP A 39 -3.61 18.33 -5.64
C ASP A 39 -3.61 17.53 -4.32
N ASN A 40 -4.57 16.61 -4.17
CA ASN A 40 -4.65 15.76 -2.97
C ASN A 40 -3.44 14.84 -2.85
N TYR A 41 -2.98 14.26 -3.96
CA TYR A 41 -1.80 13.38 -3.97
C TYR A 41 -0.51 14.15 -3.73
N MET A 42 -0.39 15.35 -4.31
CA MET A 42 0.72 16.26 -4.01
C MET A 42 0.74 16.73 -2.55
N LYS A 43 -0.42 16.78 -1.88
CA LYS A 43 -0.49 17.05 -0.42
C LYS A 43 -0.09 15.81 0.39
N MET A 44 -0.46 14.61 -0.05
CA MET A 44 -0.07 13.36 0.63
C MET A 44 1.44 13.19 0.63
N THR A 45 2.11 13.44 -0.49
CA THR A 45 3.59 13.32 -0.57
C THR A 45 4.33 14.26 0.37
N ARG A 46 3.71 15.36 0.82
CA ARG A 46 4.34 16.27 1.81
C ARG A 46 4.58 15.63 3.18
N GLN A 47 4.03 14.47 3.44
CA GLN A 47 4.31 13.74 4.68
C GLN A 47 5.75 13.21 4.71
N PHE A 48 6.34 12.89 3.56
CA PHE A 48 7.71 12.40 3.41
C PHE A 48 8.61 13.31 2.57
N ASP A 49 8.05 14.21 1.76
CA ASP A 49 8.74 15.25 0.97
C ASP A 49 8.05 16.61 1.22
N PRO A 50 8.30 17.28 2.36
CA PRO A 50 7.49 18.42 2.84
C PRO A 50 7.33 19.58 1.86
N GLU A 51 8.35 19.79 1.01
CA GLU A 51 8.34 20.86 0.01
C GLU A 51 8.01 20.35 -1.40
N ASN A 52 7.74 19.06 -1.55
CA ASN A 52 7.58 18.38 -2.84
C ASN A 52 8.75 18.67 -3.80
N LYS A 53 9.99 18.56 -3.32
CA LYS A 53 11.19 18.86 -4.13
C LYS A 53 11.78 17.66 -4.82
N TYR A 54 11.54 16.46 -4.29
CA TYR A 54 12.29 15.26 -4.64
C TYR A 54 11.45 14.17 -5.30
N SER A 55 10.11 14.28 -5.23
CA SER A 55 9.23 13.18 -5.63
C SER A 55 8.05 13.64 -6.50
N VAL A 56 7.66 12.77 -7.45
CA VAL A 56 6.46 12.94 -8.28
C VAL A 56 5.58 11.70 -8.11
N PRO A 57 4.33 11.86 -7.64
CA PRO A 57 3.38 10.74 -7.50
C PRO A 57 3.22 9.93 -8.78
N TYR A 58 3.20 8.60 -8.64
CA TYR A 58 3.07 7.67 -9.76
C TYR A 58 1.84 6.78 -9.63
N LEU A 59 1.74 6.02 -8.57
CA LEU A 59 0.62 5.14 -8.23
C LEU A 59 0.31 5.28 -6.75
N TRP A 60 -0.90 4.86 -6.34
CA TRP A 60 -1.28 4.86 -4.95
C TRP A 60 -2.27 3.75 -4.65
N GLY A 61 -2.53 3.50 -3.39
CA GLY A 61 -3.52 2.54 -2.97
C GLY A 61 -3.64 2.42 -1.46
N THR A 62 -4.36 1.41 -1.05
CA THR A 62 -4.61 1.06 0.35
C THR A 62 -4.21 -0.38 0.61
N VAL A 63 -3.94 -0.71 1.88
CA VAL A 63 -3.91 -2.09 2.35
C VAL A 63 -5.29 -2.44 2.89
N GLY A 64 -5.78 -3.64 2.61
CA GLY A 64 -7.08 -4.06 3.11
C GLY A 64 -7.23 -5.57 3.18
N ILE A 65 -8.44 -6.01 3.41
CA ILE A 65 -8.79 -7.43 3.49
C ILE A 65 -9.50 -7.84 2.20
N LEU A 66 -8.90 -8.77 1.46
CA LEU A 66 -9.57 -9.51 0.39
C LEU A 66 -10.17 -10.77 1.00
N TYR A 67 -11.41 -11.08 0.67
CA TYR A 67 -12.10 -12.25 1.20
C TYR A 67 -12.93 -12.98 0.15
N ASN A 68 -13.00 -14.29 0.29
CA ASN A 68 -13.81 -15.16 -0.54
C ASN A 68 -15.17 -15.35 0.11
N THR A 69 -16.22 -14.80 -0.50
CA THR A 69 -17.58 -14.81 0.04
C THR A 69 -18.12 -16.23 0.24
N LYS A 70 -17.83 -17.16 -0.67
CA LYS A 70 -18.27 -18.55 -0.57
C LYS A 70 -17.59 -19.30 0.56
N LEU A 71 -16.25 -19.16 0.68
CA LEU A 71 -15.52 -19.82 1.75
C LEU A 71 -15.94 -19.27 3.13
N LEU A 72 -16.18 -17.97 3.25
CA LEU A 72 -16.70 -17.39 4.49
C LEU A 72 -18.09 -17.93 4.84
N ASP A 73 -18.97 -18.09 3.85
CA ASP A 73 -20.30 -18.69 4.07
C ASP A 73 -20.18 -20.15 4.52
N GLU A 74 -19.28 -20.94 3.94
CA GLU A 74 -19.01 -22.34 4.33
C GLU A 74 -18.47 -22.45 5.77
N LEU A 75 -17.63 -21.49 6.18
CA LEU A 75 -17.08 -21.41 7.54
C LEU A 75 -18.07 -20.79 8.55
N GLY A 76 -19.17 -20.22 8.07
CA GLY A 76 -20.13 -19.49 8.91
C GLY A 76 -19.55 -18.20 9.49
N VAL A 77 -18.59 -17.59 8.80
CA VAL A 77 -17.93 -16.33 9.19
C VAL A 77 -18.55 -15.17 8.39
N PRO A 78 -18.96 -14.07 9.03
CA PRO A 78 -19.47 -12.92 8.31
C PRO A 78 -18.36 -12.19 7.54
N ALA A 79 -18.74 -11.44 6.49
CA ALA A 79 -17.82 -10.56 5.79
C ALA A 79 -17.08 -9.62 6.74
N PRO A 80 -15.75 -9.47 6.63
CA PRO A 80 -14.96 -8.66 7.54
C PRO A 80 -15.29 -7.16 7.37
N THR A 81 -15.21 -6.42 8.47
CA THR A 81 -15.44 -4.96 8.50
C THR A 81 -14.35 -4.21 9.27
N LYS A 82 -13.51 -4.94 9.98
CA LYS A 82 -12.48 -4.43 10.88
C LYS A 82 -11.29 -5.38 10.93
N TRP A 83 -10.13 -4.87 11.32
CA TRP A 83 -8.93 -5.71 11.45
C TRP A 83 -9.08 -6.83 12.46
N ALA A 84 -9.83 -6.58 13.57
CA ALA A 84 -10.06 -7.60 14.60
C ALA A 84 -10.79 -8.84 14.07
N ASP A 85 -11.48 -8.78 12.94
CA ASP A 85 -12.16 -9.92 12.33
C ASP A 85 -11.16 -10.99 11.83
N LEU A 86 -9.88 -10.64 11.67
CA LEU A 86 -8.78 -11.57 11.34
C LEU A 86 -8.34 -12.44 12.55
N TRP A 87 -8.96 -12.29 13.72
CA TRP A 87 -8.71 -13.10 14.92
C TRP A 87 -9.88 -14.05 15.25
N ASP A 88 -10.81 -14.27 14.33
CA ASP A 88 -11.89 -15.24 14.51
C ASP A 88 -11.33 -16.66 14.41
N GLU A 89 -11.51 -17.46 15.48
CA GLU A 89 -10.98 -18.84 15.57
C GLU A 89 -11.50 -19.77 14.46
N ARG A 90 -12.63 -19.44 13.86
CA ARG A 90 -13.19 -20.20 12.72
C ARG A 90 -12.34 -20.10 11.45
N LEU A 91 -11.44 -19.14 11.41
CA LEU A 91 -10.50 -18.90 10.30
C LEU A 91 -9.17 -19.67 10.44
N SER A 92 -9.14 -20.73 11.26
CA SER A 92 -7.91 -21.51 11.50
C SER A 92 -7.30 -22.05 10.21
N GLY A 93 -6.12 -21.55 9.84
CA GLY A 93 -5.41 -21.92 8.60
C GLY A 93 -5.98 -21.31 7.32
N GLU A 94 -6.85 -20.30 7.42
CA GLU A 94 -7.57 -19.69 6.31
C GLU A 94 -7.14 -18.24 6.01
N ILE A 95 -6.10 -17.74 6.66
CA ILE A 95 -5.64 -16.35 6.49
C ILE A 95 -4.27 -16.32 5.81
N LEU A 96 -4.16 -15.50 4.76
CA LEU A 96 -2.89 -15.10 4.16
C LEU A 96 -2.50 -13.74 4.71
N MET A 97 -1.41 -13.69 5.47
CA MET A 97 -0.88 -12.45 6.05
C MET A 97 0.31 -11.96 5.22
N GLN A 98 0.50 -10.63 5.16
CA GLN A 98 1.66 -10.02 4.50
C GLN A 98 2.97 -10.40 5.20
N ASP A 99 3.95 -10.89 4.43
CA ASP A 99 5.33 -11.06 4.88
C ASP A 99 6.11 -9.74 4.78
N SER A 100 5.48 -8.69 5.27
CA SER A 100 6.00 -7.33 5.38
C SER A 100 5.89 -6.89 6.83
N VAL A 101 7.01 -6.50 7.42
CA VAL A 101 7.07 -6.10 8.83
C VAL A 101 6.10 -4.97 9.13
N ARG A 102 6.13 -3.91 8.30
CA ARG A 102 5.30 -2.73 8.51
C ARG A 102 3.81 -3.04 8.32
N ASP A 103 3.44 -3.83 7.31
CA ASP A 103 2.04 -4.16 7.04
C ASP A 103 1.49 -5.12 8.10
N ALA A 104 2.25 -6.14 8.51
CA ALA A 104 1.81 -7.05 9.57
C ALA A 104 1.59 -6.31 10.90
N PHE A 105 2.54 -5.47 11.32
CA PHE A 105 2.38 -4.65 12.52
C PHE A 105 1.27 -3.63 12.40
N MET A 106 1.09 -3.00 11.22
CA MET A 106 -0.02 -2.08 10.98
C MET A 106 -1.38 -2.74 11.26
N VAL A 107 -1.58 -3.98 10.80
CA VAL A 107 -2.83 -4.73 11.03
C VAL A 107 -3.11 -4.86 12.53
N ALA A 108 -2.12 -5.26 13.33
CA ALA A 108 -2.29 -5.42 14.78
C ALA A 108 -2.44 -4.07 15.51
N LEU A 109 -1.61 -3.09 15.17
CA LEU A 109 -1.68 -1.75 15.75
C LEU A 109 -3.04 -1.09 15.49
N LYS A 110 -3.53 -1.13 14.24
CA LYS A 110 -4.83 -0.57 13.88
C LYS A 110 -5.99 -1.30 14.56
N LYS A 111 -5.91 -2.62 14.71
CA LYS A 111 -6.88 -3.41 15.47
C LYS A 111 -7.08 -2.84 16.87
N ASP A 112 -6.01 -2.39 17.50
CA ASP A 112 -6.02 -1.84 18.86
C ASP A 112 -6.20 -0.32 18.94
N GLY A 113 -6.36 0.35 17.77
CA GLY A 113 -6.56 1.78 17.69
C GLY A 113 -5.29 2.61 17.78
N PHE A 114 -4.11 1.98 17.61
CA PHE A 114 -2.81 2.65 17.63
C PHE A 114 -2.42 3.19 16.24
N SER A 115 -1.40 4.04 16.21
CA SER A 115 -0.82 4.52 14.96
C SER A 115 -0.04 3.42 14.24
N ALA A 116 -0.17 3.35 12.91
CA ALA A 116 0.68 2.49 12.07
C ALA A 116 2.17 2.89 12.08
N ASN A 117 2.46 4.07 12.64
CA ASN A 117 3.80 4.62 12.81
C ASN A 117 4.23 4.67 14.28
N SER A 118 3.55 3.95 15.17
CA SER A 118 3.91 3.92 16.59
C SER A 118 5.35 3.45 16.81
N THR A 119 6.06 4.14 17.70
CA THR A 119 7.36 3.74 18.24
C THR A 119 7.28 3.51 19.75
N ASP A 120 6.08 3.53 20.32
CA ASP A 120 5.86 3.21 21.72
C ASP A 120 6.08 1.70 21.94
N GLU A 121 7.02 1.35 22.80
CA GLU A 121 7.39 -0.03 23.05
C GLU A 121 6.23 -0.85 23.62
N THR A 122 5.34 -0.24 24.41
CA THR A 122 4.18 -0.93 25.01
C THR A 122 3.18 -1.30 23.92
N GLU A 123 2.86 -0.37 23.02
CA GLU A 123 1.97 -0.61 21.87
C GLU A 123 2.54 -1.68 20.94
N LEU A 124 3.85 -1.63 20.68
CA LEU A 124 4.52 -2.61 19.83
C LEU A 124 4.59 -4.00 20.46
N GLN A 125 4.80 -4.10 21.78
CA GLN A 125 4.76 -5.38 22.50
C GLN A 125 3.35 -5.99 22.46
N GLN A 126 2.30 -5.17 22.59
CA GLN A 126 0.93 -5.64 22.44
C GLN A 126 0.66 -6.14 21.02
N ALA A 127 0.99 -5.34 19.99
CA ALA A 127 0.84 -5.74 18.58
C ALA A 127 1.62 -7.02 18.26
N LYS A 128 2.85 -7.18 18.79
CA LYS A 128 3.62 -8.41 18.66
C LYS A 128 2.89 -9.61 19.26
N GLN A 129 2.35 -9.47 20.48
CA GLN A 129 1.61 -10.56 21.13
C GLN A 129 0.37 -10.93 20.31
N ASP A 130 -0.38 -9.95 19.82
CA ASP A 130 -1.53 -10.19 18.96
C ASP A 130 -1.16 -10.97 17.69
N LEU A 131 -0.05 -10.63 17.05
CA LEU A 131 0.43 -11.35 15.86
C LEU A 131 0.86 -12.80 16.21
N ILE A 132 1.45 -13.02 17.40
CA ILE A 132 1.77 -14.37 17.88
C ILE A 132 0.47 -15.17 18.14
N ASP A 133 -0.51 -14.56 18.77
CA ASP A 133 -1.81 -15.21 19.06
C ASP A 133 -2.60 -15.51 17.77
N GLN A 134 -2.38 -14.73 16.70
CA GLN A 134 -3.00 -14.95 15.39
C GLN A 134 -2.38 -16.12 14.62
N LYS A 135 -1.15 -16.53 14.92
CA LYS A 135 -0.42 -17.55 14.11
C LYS A 135 -1.20 -18.83 13.82
N PRO A 136 -1.98 -19.41 14.77
CA PRO A 136 -2.78 -20.61 14.48
C PRO A 136 -3.83 -20.40 13.36
N LEU A 137 -4.18 -19.15 13.06
CA LEU A 137 -5.16 -18.79 12.04
C LEU A 137 -4.50 -18.58 10.68
N ILE A 138 -3.17 -18.33 10.67
CA ILE A 138 -2.41 -18.00 9.47
C ILE A 138 -2.06 -19.27 8.67
N GLN A 139 -2.50 -19.34 7.43
CA GLN A 139 -2.07 -20.37 6.49
C GLN A 139 -0.63 -20.14 6.05
N ALA A 140 -0.31 -18.90 5.65
CA ALA A 140 1.01 -18.51 5.19
C ALA A 140 1.24 -17.00 5.32
N TYR A 141 2.51 -16.63 5.50
CA TYR A 141 3.00 -15.27 5.29
C TYR A 141 3.49 -15.15 3.86
N VAL A 142 2.90 -14.25 3.08
CA VAL A 142 3.12 -14.10 1.63
C VAL A 142 3.18 -12.63 1.23
N ILE A 143 3.73 -12.34 0.06
CA ILE A 143 3.67 -11.02 -0.58
C ILE A 143 2.83 -11.17 -1.86
N ASP A 144 3.46 -11.33 -3.02
CA ASP A 144 2.76 -11.40 -4.30
C ASP A 144 1.93 -12.69 -4.47
N GLN A 145 2.31 -13.77 -3.77
CA GLN A 145 1.60 -15.06 -3.82
C GLN A 145 0.16 -14.99 -3.27
N VAL A 146 -0.17 -13.98 -2.47
CA VAL A 146 -1.54 -13.78 -1.98
C VAL A 146 -2.53 -13.72 -3.14
N ARG A 147 -2.17 -13.06 -4.24
CA ARG A 147 -2.99 -12.95 -5.44
C ARG A 147 -3.40 -14.31 -5.99
N ASP A 148 -2.40 -15.13 -6.36
CA ASP A 148 -2.66 -16.41 -7.01
C ASP A 148 -3.39 -17.39 -6.08
N LYS A 149 -3.05 -17.38 -4.78
CA LYS A 149 -3.73 -18.22 -3.77
C LYS A 149 -5.20 -17.84 -3.58
N MET A 150 -5.50 -16.54 -3.52
CA MET A 150 -6.89 -16.07 -3.38
C MET A 150 -7.70 -16.36 -4.65
N ILE A 151 -7.13 -16.17 -5.84
CA ILE A 151 -7.76 -16.56 -7.12
C ILE A 151 -8.09 -18.06 -7.12
N GLY A 152 -7.17 -18.88 -6.65
CA GLY A 152 -7.31 -20.34 -6.56
C GLY A 152 -8.27 -20.83 -5.47
N GLY A 153 -8.75 -19.94 -4.58
CA GLY A 153 -9.60 -20.33 -3.45
C GLY A 153 -8.87 -21.15 -2.39
N GLU A 154 -7.56 -20.91 -2.21
CA GLU A 154 -6.73 -21.66 -1.25
C GLU A 154 -6.85 -21.12 0.18
N ALA A 155 -7.45 -19.94 0.37
CA ALA A 155 -7.69 -19.31 1.67
C ALA A 155 -8.95 -18.47 1.64
N ALA A 156 -9.58 -18.28 2.80
CA ALA A 156 -10.79 -17.47 2.92
C ALA A 156 -10.52 -15.97 2.98
N LEU A 157 -9.37 -15.56 3.52
CA LEU A 157 -8.99 -14.16 3.73
C LEU A 157 -7.52 -13.91 3.36
N GLY A 158 -7.26 -12.72 2.84
CA GLY A 158 -5.89 -12.26 2.58
C GLY A 158 -5.73 -10.77 2.86
N VAL A 159 -4.65 -10.39 3.54
CA VAL A 159 -4.23 -8.98 3.62
C VAL A 159 -3.50 -8.64 2.33
N ILE A 160 -3.97 -7.62 1.60
CA ILE A 160 -3.55 -7.35 0.23
C ILE A 160 -3.58 -5.85 -0.09
N TYR A 161 -2.83 -5.45 -1.10
CA TYR A 161 -2.90 -4.11 -1.69
C TYR A 161 -4.11 -3.97 -2.62
N SER A 162 -4.73 -2.80 -2.63
CA SER A 162 -5.97 -2.54 -3.39
C SER A 162 -5.84 -2.83 -4.90
N GLY A 163 -4.69 -2.55 -5.51
CA GLY A 163 -4.46 -2.85 -6.94
C GLY A 163 -4.47 -4.34 -7.23
N GLU A 164 -3.84 -5.15 -6.36
CA GLU A 164 -3.89 -6.60 -6.45
C GLU A 164 -5.32 -7.14 -6.25
N ALA A 165 -6.09 -6.52 -5.34
CA ALA A 165 -7.49 -6.88 -5.14
C ALA A 165 -8.34 -6.65 -6.40
N ILE A 166 -8.13 -5.55 -7.14
CA ILE A 166 -8.79 -5.28 -8.41
C ILE A 166 -8.48 -6.38 -9.44
N PHE A 167 -7.20 -6.75 -9.52
CA PHE A 167 -6.78 -7.82 -10.42
C PHE A 167 -7.44 -9.16 -10.05
N THR A 168 -7.42 -9.54 -8.78
CA THR A 168 -7.96 -10.83 -8.31
C THR A 168 -9.46 -10.94 -8.53
N GLN A 169 -10.22 -9.84 -8.34
CA GLN A 169 -11.67 -9.84 -8.58
C GLN A 169 -12.03 -10.06 -10.06
N ARG A 170 -11.19 -9.64 -10.99
CA ARG A 170 -11.40 -9.91 -12.43
C ARG A 170 -11.29 -11.40 -12.74
N GLU A 171 -10.43 -12.13 -12.02
CA GLU A 171 -10.18 -13.56 -12.22
C GLU A 171 -11.12 -14.45 -11.40
N ASN A 172 -11.56 -13.97 -10.23
CA ASN A 172 -12.46 -14.71 -9.34
C ASN A 172 -13.55 -13.77 -8.78
N PRO A 173 -14.80 -13.84 -9.29
CA PRO A 173 -15.88 -12.95 -8.86
C PRO A 173 -16.42 -13.21 -7.45
N ASP A 174 -15.98 -14.29 -6.78
CA ASP A 174 -16.34 -14.57 -5.40
C ASP A 174 -15.48 -13.78 -4.40
N LEU A 175 -14.48 -13.03 -4.89
CA LEU A 175 -13.60 -12.23 -4.07
C LEU A 175 -14.13 -10.80 -3.91
N GLU A 176 -14.15 -10.33 -2.67
CA GLU A 176 -14.47 -8.94 -2.34
C GLU A 176 -13.36 -8.32 -1.49
N TYR A 177 -13.26 -7.00 -1.51
CA TYR A 177 -12.25 -6.23 -0.79
C TYR A 177 -12.90 -5.21 0.12
N VAL A 178 -12.33 -5.05 1.32
CA VAL A 178 -12.76 -4.04 2.28
C VAL A 178 -11.57 -3.31 2.89
N ILE A 179 -11.71 -1.99 3.06
CA ILE A 179 -10.85 -1.18 3.92
C ILE A 179 -11.46 -1.25 5.32
N PRO A 180 -10.75 -1.78 6.33
CA PRO A 180 -11.26 -1.86 7.70
C PRO A 180 -11.57 -0.49 8.31
N LYS A 181 -12.59 -0.44 9.14
CA LYS A 181 -13.11 0.82 9.71
C LYS A 181 -12.14 1.54 10.64
N GLU A 182 -11.18 0.82 11.22
CA GLU A 182 -10.11 1.40 12.06
C GLU A 182 -9.09 2.20 11.24
N GLY A 183 -9.21 2.17 9.92
CA GLY A 183 -8.26 2.77 8.99
C GLY A 183 -7.14 1.80 8.61
N THR A 184 -6.25 2.29 7.77
CA THR A 184 -5.19 1.49 7.19
C THR A 184 -4.04 2.36 6.68
N ASN A 185 -3.01 1.72 6.13
CA ASN A 185 -1.99 2.39 5.34
C ASN A 185 -2.56 2.85 3.99
N VAL A 186 -2.39 4.12 3.67
CA VAL A 186 -2.56 4.69 2.33
C VAL A 186 -1.16 5.01 1.81
N TRP A 187 -0.69 4.22 0.88
CA TRP A 187 0.64 4.37 0.31
C TRP A 187 0.58 5.14 -1.02
N ILE A 188 1.68 5.80 -1.34
CA ILE A 188 1.86 6.51 -2.59
C ILE A 188 3.26 6.30 -3.15
N ASP A 189 3.35 5.54 -4.22
CA ASP A 189 4.58 5.36 -4.97
C ASP A 189 4.92 6.62 -5.75
N SER A 190 6.18 6.99 -5.73
CA SER A 190 6.63 8.21 -6.41
C SER A 190 7.93 8.00 -7.16
N TRP A 191 8.08 8.70 -8.27
CA TRP A 191 9.33 8.81 -8.98
C TRP A 191 10.29 9.74 -8.25
N VAL A 192 11.51 9.30 -8.06
CA VAL A 192 12.62 10.11 -7.51
C VAL A 192 13.87 9.96 -8.36
N ILE A 193 14.78 10.90 -8.25
CA ILE A 193 16.04 10.92 -9.02
C ILE A 193 17.20 10.83 -8.04
N PRO A 194 18.07 9.81 -8.12
CA PRO A 194 19.27 9.74 -7.29
C PRO A 194 20.17 10.96 -7.48
N LYS A 195 20.80 11.44 -6.39
CA LYS A 195 21.60 12.67 -6.36
C LYS A 195 22.65 12.75 -7.44
N ASN A 196 23.29 11.65 -7.75
CA ASN A 196 24.39 11.58 -8.73
C ASN A 196 23.94 10.98 -10.07
N ALA A 197 22.64 11.06 -10.42
CA ALA A 197 22.14 10.54 -11.67
C ALA A 197 22.78 11.27 -12.87
N PRO A 198 23.44 10.55 -13.78
CA PRO A 198 24.22 11.18 -14.85
C PRO A 198 23.36 11.88 -15.91
N ASN A 199 22.07 11.49 -16.01
CA ASN A 199 21.14 11.98 -17.03
C ASN A 199 19.86 12.55 -16.41
N LYS A 200 20.01 13.43 -15.40
CA LYS A 200 18.90 14.00 -14.62
C LYS A 200 17.79 14.61 -15.52
N GLU A 201 18.15 15.42 -16.51
CA GLU A 201 17.18 16.03 -17.43
C GLU A 201 16.38 14.98 -18.24
N ASN A 202 17.01 13.88 -18.65
CA ASN A 202 16.30 12.81 -19.33
C ASN A 202 15.39 12.02 -18.37
N ALA A 203 15.77 11.90 -17.11
CA ALA A 203 14.92 11.33 -16.08
C ALA A 203 13.67 12.20 -15.85
N GLU A 204 13.83 13.52 -15.76
CA GLU A 204 12.72 14.46 -15.64
C GLU A 204 11.77 14.40 -16.85
N LYS A 205 12.30 14.31 -18.07
CA LYS A 205 11.50 14.13 -19.30
C LYS A 205 10.75 12.78 -19.31
N PHE A 206 11.36 11.73 -18.76
CA PHE A 206 10.68 10.45 -18.62
C PHE A 206 9.55 10.54 -17.59
N ILE A 207 9.76 11.20 -16.46
CA ILE A 207 8.73 11.45 -15.45
C ILE A 207 7.59 12.29 -16.07
N ASP A 208 7.92 13.31 -16.85
CA ASP A 208 6.92 14.08 -17.59
C ASP A 208 6.08 13.21 -18.53
N PHE A 209 6.73 12.31 -19.27
CA PHE A 209 6.05 11.36 -20.14
C PHE A 209 5.10 10.46 -19.33
N MET A 210 5.51 9.98 -18.15
CA MET A 210 4.68 9.17 -17.27
C MET A 210 3.50 9.94 -16.68
N CYS A 211 3.60 11.27 -16.55
CA CYS A 211 2.52 12.16 -16.10
C CYS A 211 1.48 12.46 -17.18
N ARG A 212 1.68 12.06 -18.43
CA ARG A 212 0.65 12.22 -19.48
C ARG A 212 -0.57 11.38 -19.17
N GLY A 213 -1.78 11.94 -19.32
CA GLY A 213 -3.02 11.23 -19.02
C GLY A 213 -3.19 9.91 -19.76
N ASP A 214 -2.86 9.87 -21.07
CA ASP A 214 -2.94 8.66 -21.89
C ASP A 214 -1.93 7.57 -21.49
N VAL A 215 -0.77 7.96 -20.99
CA VAL A 215 0.27 7.05 -20.50
C VAL A 215 -0.10 6.54 -19.09
N ALA A 216 -0.50 7.43 -18.20
CA ALA A 216 -0.93 7.08 -16.85
C ALA A 216 -2.16 6.14 -16.86
N LEU A 217 -3.12 6.35 -17.79
CA LEU A 217 -4.24 5.43 -18.01
C LEU A 217 -3.76 4.02 -18.36
N LYS A 218 -2.85 3.89 -19.34
CA LYS A 218 -2.31 2.58 -19.74
C LYS A 218 -1.59 1.87 -18.60
N ASN A 219 -0.88 2.61 -17.75
CA ASN A 219 -0.24 2.05 -16.56
C ASN A 219 -1.30 1.55 -15.58
N PHE A 220 -2.33 2.34 -15.28
CA PHE A 220 -3.42 1.94 -14.40
C PHE A 220 -4.15 0.69 -14.91
N GLU A 221 -4.51 0.64 -16.19
CA GLU A 221 -5.21 -0.51 -16.79
C GLU A 221 -4.38 -1.80 -16.75
N TYR A 222 -3.06 -1.70 -16.89
CA TYR A 222 -2.14 -2.81 -16.90
C TYR A 222 -1.73 -3.28 -15.50
N ILE A 223 -1.37 -2.32 -14.61
CA ILE A 223 -0.83 -2.61 -13.28
C ILE A 223 -1.98 -2.77 -12.27
N THR A 224 -3.16 -2.16 -12.53
CA THR A 224 -4.35 -2.09 -11.65
C THR A 224 -4.19 -1.26 -10.37
N TYR A 225 -3.00 -0.72 -10.09
CA TYR A 225 -2.79 0.22 -8.99
C TYR A 225 -3.30 1.61 -9.36
N SER A 226 -3.99 2.27 -8.43
CA SER A 226 -4.71 3.51 -8.69
C SER A 226 -3.78 4.65 -9.13
N THR A 227 -4.26 5.41 -10.10
CA THR A 227 -3.49 6.55 -10.63
C THR A 227 -3.80 7.83 -9.87
N PRO A 228 -2.78 8.63 -9.51
CA PRO A 228 -2.99 9.98 -8.98
C PRO A 228 -3.25 11.02 -10.08
N ASN A 229 -3.36 10.61 -11.34
CA ASN A 229 -3.50 11.48 -12.51
C ASN A 229 -4.97 11.71 -12.85
N ASP A 230 -5.48 12.92 -12.62
CA ASP A 230 -6.88 13.28 -12.87
C ASP A 230 -7.26 13.15 -14.35
N ALA A 231 -6.35 13.54 -15.26
CA ALA A 231 -6.62 13.40 -16.70
C ALA A 231 -6.69 11.92 -17.13
N ALA A 232 -5.90 11.03 -16.52
CA ALA A 232 -6.03 9.60 -16.78
C ALA A 232 -7.37 9.05 -16.29
N ARG A 233 -7.81 9.49 -15.09
CA ARG A 233 -9.10 9.09 -14.53
C ARG A 233 -10.28 9.52 -15.43
N ASP A 234 -10.22 10.71 -16.01
CA ASP A 234 -11.24 11.21 -16.94
C ASP A 234 -11.34 10.38 -18.22
N LEU A 235 -10.23 9.77 -18.64
CA LEU A 235 -10.13 8.94 -19.84
C LEU A 235 -10.59 7.48 -19.65
N ILE A 236 -10.88 7.04 -18.41
CA ILE A 236 -11.36 5.67 -18.15
C ILE A 236 -12.74 5.49 -18.83
N GLU A 237 -12.82 4.57 -19.78
CA GLU A 237 -14.06 4.24 -20.51
C GLU A 237 -14.90 3.18 -19.80
N ASP A 238 -14.26 2.29 -19.03
CA ASP A 238 -14.94 1.28 -18.21
C ASP A 238 -15.57 1.94 -16.98
N GLU A 239 -16.89 2.05 -16.99
CA GLU A 239 -17.64 2.72 -15.91
C GLU A 239 -17.55 1.97 -14.56
N ASP A 240 -17.42 0.65 -14.56
CA ASP A 240 -17.24 -0.13 -13.32
C ASP A 240 -15.87 0.17 -12.70
N LEU A 241 -14.82 0.24 -13.53
CA LEU A 241 -13.49 0.61 -13.09
C LEU A 241 -13.40 2.07 -12.63
N LYS A 242 -14.03 2.99 -13.38
CA LYS A 242 -14.08 4.42 -13.07
C LYS A 242 -14.74 4.72 -11.73
N ASN A 243 -15.80 3.95 -11.41
CA ASN A 243 -16.57 4.06 -10.17
C ASN A 243 -16.16 3.05 -9.09
N SER A 244 -15.08 2.31 -9.33
CA SER A 244 -14.57 1.31 -8.39
C SER A 244 -14.21 1.96 -7.05
N LYS A 245 -14.83 1.48 -5.98
CA LYS A 245 -14.53 1.89 -4.60
C LYS A 245 -13.21 1.33 -4.09
N ILE A 246 -12.63 0.37 -4.78
CA ILE A 246 -11.32 -0.19 -4.48
C ILE A 246 -10.23 0.68 -5.11
N ALA A 247 -10.40 1.04 -6.39
CA ALA A 247 -9.46 1.92 -7.10
C ALA A 247 -9.52 3.36 -6.59
N PHE A 248 -10.72 3.87 -6.36
CA PHE A 248 -10.96 5.27 -5.99
C PHE A 248 -11.90 5.37 -4.78
N PRO A 249 -11.49 4.87 -3.61
CA PRO A 249 -12.30 4.97 -2.40
C PRO A 249 -12.47 6.43 -1.99
N ASP A 250 -13.62 6.75 -1.43
CA ASP A 250 -13.80 8.03 -0.72
C ASP A 250 -13.08 7.96 0.64
N LEU A 251 -11.84 8.39 0.66
CA LEU A 251 -10.99 8.34 1.85
C LEU A 251 -11.55 9.15 3.02
N SER A 252 -12.44 10.12 2.76
CA SER A 252 -13.06 10.92 3.83
C SER A 252 -14.01 10.12 4.74
N GLN A 253 -14.44 8.93 4.30
CA GLN A 253 -15.31 8.04 5.06
C GLN A 253 -14.56 7.20 6.10
N TYR A 254 -13.21 7.19 6.06
CA TYR A 254 -12.38 6.39 6.93
C TYR A 254 -11.61 7.27 7.92
N SER A 255 -11.63 6.89 9.17
CA SER A 255 -10.74 7.44 10.20
C SER A 255 -9.45 6.60 10.26
N GLY A 256 -8.39 7.14 10.80
CA GLY A 256 -7.16 6.37 11.06
C GLY A 256 -6.38 5.95 9.80
N LEU A 257 -6.60 6.61 8.67
CA LEU A 257 -5.76 6.44 7.48
C LEU A 257 -4.39 7.10 7.72
N GLU A 258 -3.32 6.38 7.43
CA GLU A 258 -1.96 6.87 7.63
C GLU A 258 -1.06 6.45 6.47
N THR A 259 -0.13 7.32 6.12
CA THR A 259 1.02 7.00 5.28
C THR A 259 2.17 6.56 6.17
N TYR A 260 2.97 5.59 5.76
CA TYR A 260 4.14 5.21 6.55
C TYR A 260 5.20 6.31 6.55
N THR A 261 5.73 6.60 7.73
CA THR A 261 6.86 7.49 7.92
C THR A 261 8.11 6.70 8.27
N TYR A 262 9.27 7.28 8.03
CA TYR A 262 10.53 6.70 8.48
C TYR A 262 10.63 6.79 10.01
N LEU A 263 10.86 5.66 10.66
CA LEU A 263 10.88 5.56 12.13
C LEU A 263 12.27 5.75 12.73
N GLY A 264 13.27 6.06 11.91
CA GLY A 264 14.67 6.08 12.33
C GLY A 264 15.26 4.66 12.40
N GLU A 265 16.58 4.58 12.56
CA GLU A 265 17.28 3.28 12.63
C GLU A 265 16.86 2.46 13.87
N ASP A 266 16.61 3.11 14.98
CA ASP A 266 16.18 2.44 16.23
C ASP A 266 14.76 1.87 16.08
N GLY A 267 13.84 2.63 15.47
CA GLY A 267 12.49 2.16 15.20
C GLY A 267 12.48 1.00 14.21
N ASP A 268 13.20 1.11 13.11
CA ASP A 268 13.33 0.03 12.12
C ASP A 268 13.92 -1.24 12.77
N SER A 269 14.93 -1.11 13.63
CA SER A 269 15.53 -2.24 14.34
C SER A 269 14.54 -2.89 15.29
N LEU A 270 13.79 -2.10 16.06
CA LEU A 270 12.78 -2.59 17.01
C LEU A 270 11.71 -3.41 16.32
N TYR A 271 11.13 -2.90 15.23
CA TYR A 271 10.14 -3.62 14.44
C TYR A 271 10.70 -4.92 13.86
N ASN A 272 11.90 -4.88 13.30
CA ASN A 272 12.54 -6.06 12.71
C ASN A 272 12.84 -7.16 13.75
N ASP A 273 13.28 -6.79 14.95
CA ASP A 273 13.57 -7.76 16.01
C ASP A 273 12.28 -8.38 16.55
N MET A 274 11.26 -7.58 16.79
CA MET A 274 9.93 -8.10 17.18
C MET A 274 9.31 -9.00 16.09
N TRP A 275 9.50 -8.68 14.82
CA TRP A 275 9.02 -9.52 13.72
C TRP A 275 9.72 -10.88 13.68
N LYS A 276 11.02 -10.93 13.93
CA LYS A 276 11.75 -12.22 14.09
C LYS A 276 11.15 -13.06 15.22
N GLU A 277 10.79 -12.42 16.34
CA GLU A 277 10.11 -13.12 17.44
C GLU A 277 8.74 -13.64 17.03
N VAL A 278 7.92 -12.83 16.33
CA VAL A 278 6.63 -13.30 15.79
C VAL A 278 6.83 -14.52 14.89
N LYS A 279 7.80 -14.47 13.96
CA LYS A 279 8.03 -15.57 13.00
C LYS A 279 8.58 -16.84 13.67
N SER A 280 9.29 -16.74 14.79
CA SER A 280 9.94 -17.87 15.48
C SER A 280 9.07 -18.58 16.51
N ASN A 281 8.02 -17.94 17.03
CA ASN A 281 7.04 -18.56 17.91
C ASN A 281 6.02 -19.39 17.14
#